data_92a21424584405df6e2aec4557580dc2
#
_entry.id   92a21424584405df6e2aec4557580dc2
#
_cell.length_a   1.000
_cell.length_b   1.000
_cell.length_c   1.000
_cell.angle_alpha   90.00
_cell.angle_beta   90.00
_cell.angle_gamma   90.00
#
_symmetry.space_group_name_H-M   'P 1'
#
loop_
_entity.id
_entity.type
_entity.pdbx_description
1 polymer ?
#
loop_
_entity_poly.entity_id
_entity_poly.type
_entity_poly.pdbx_seq_one_letter_code
_entity_poly.pdbx_strand_id
1 'polypeptide(L)'
;MDALIEAARSPDYPAEISLVLSNKPDAPGLMKAKKAGVAVAAVDHKIYAGREEFERAIQILLETYSIDLICLAGFMRLLTPWFINNWRHKLINIHPALLPAYRGLNTHERALADGVKIHGCTVHYVAPEMDEGPIIAQAAICVWDTDTPDTLGARVLEQEHHLYPTVLKLIASDTLKIKGNRVLGFEEKNNSVLKVPKFP
;
A
#
# COMPACT_ATOMS: atom_id res chain seq x y z
N MET A 1 -5.39 4.49 -4.26
CA MET A 1 -5.14 5.87 -4.72
C MET A 1 -6.30 6.80 -4.35
N ASP A 2 -7.51 6.59 -4.87
CA ASP A 2 -8.66 7.49 -4.62
C ASP A 2 -8.91 7.75 -3.13
N ALA A 3 -8.83 6.71 -2.28
CA ALA A 3 -8.99 6.83 -0.83
C ALA A 3 -7.92 7.74 -0.17
N LEU A 4 -6.67 7.70 -0.67
CA LEU A 4 -5.60 8.58 -0.18
C LEU A 4 -5.85 10.05 -0.57
N ILE A 5 -6.25 10.28 -1.83
CA ILE A 5 -6.57 11.63 -2.31
C ILE A 5 -7.75 12.21 -1.52
N GLU A 6 -8.80 11.42 -1.28
CA GLU A 6 -9.97 11.88 -0.56
C GLU A 6 -9.65 12.19 0.91
N ALA A 7 -8.89 11.34 1.59
CA ALA A 7 -8.45 11.60 2.95
C ALA A 7 -7.60 12.87 3.07
N ALA A 8 -6.70 13.09 2.12
CA ALA A 8 -5.81 14.25 2.10
C ALA A 8 -6.50 15.59 1.80
N ARG A 9 -7.80 15.59 1.44
CA ARG A 9 -8.60 16.80 1.27
C ARG A 9 -9.01 17.46 2.60
N SER A 10 -8.99 16.69 3.68
CA SER A 10 -9.34 17.22 4.99
C SER A 10 -8.26 18.22 5.45
N PRO A 11 -8.62 19.43 5.91
CA PRO A 11 -7.65 20.41 6.42
C PRO A 11 -6.82 19.88 7.60
N ASP A 12 -7.37 18.94 8.36
CA ASP A 12 -6.70 18.34 9.54
C ASP A 12 -5.87 17.10 9.18
N TYR A 13 -5.76 16.78 7.90
CA TYR A 13 -4.94 15.65 7.47
C TYR A 13 -3.48 16.09 7.29
N PRO A 14 -2.50 15.43 7.94
CA PRO A 14 -1.13 15.94 8.03
C PRO A 14 -0.27 15.66 6.79
N ALA A 15 -0.88 15.27 5.67
CA ALA A 15 -0.20 15.02 4.41
C ALA A 15 -1.03 15.51 3.22
N GLU A 16 -0.35 15.90 2.16
CA GLU A 16 -0.97 16.20 0.87
C GLU A 16 -0.53 15.22 -0.21
N ILE A 17 -1.36 14.99 -1.21
CA ILE A 17 -0.98 14.19 -2.38
C ILE A 17 -0.50 15.16 -3.47
N SER A 18 0.80 15.38 -3.52
CA SER A 18 1.42 16.34 -4.45
C SER A 18 1.52 15.79 -5.88
N LEU A 19 1.64 14.47 -6.04
CA LEU A 19 1.83 13.83 -7.35
C LEU A 19 1.20 12.43 -7.39
N VAL A 20 0.51 12.11 -8.47
CA VAL A 20 0.19 10.73 -8.86
C VAL A 20 1.01 10.36 -10.09
N LEU A 21 1.88 9.38 -9.93
CA LEU A 21 2.77 8.90 -10.98
C LEU A 21 2.39 7.48 -11.41
N SER A 22 2.38 7.21 -12.71
CA SER A 22 2.16 5.88 -13.27
C SER A 22 3.28 5.48 -14.22
N ASN A 23 3.59 4.17 -14.23
CA ASN A 23 4.47 3.57 -15.25
C ASN A 23 3.74 3.21 -16.57
N LYS A 24 2.45 3.59 -16.67
CA LYS A 24 1.61 3.42 -17.85
C LYS A 24 0.94 4.76 -18.16
N PRO A 25 1.22 5.37 -19.35
CA PRO A 25 0.63 6.67 -19.71
C PRO A 25 -0.90 6.69 -19.79
N ASP A 26 -1.50 5.54 -20.10
CA ASP A 26 -2.94 5.32 -20.27
C ASP A 26 -3.63 4.82 -18.99
N ALA A 27 -2.94 4.82 -17.84
CA ALA A 27 -3.52 4.33 -16.59
C ALA A 27 -4.75 5.16 -16.18
N PRO A 28 -5.93 4.52 -15.94
CA PRO A 28 -7.15 5.23 -15.55
C PRO A 28 -7.00 6.07 -14.29
N GLY A 29 -6.08 5.69 -13.40
CA GLY A 29 -5.73 6.42 -12.18
C GLY A 29 -5.25 7.84 -12.44
N LEU A 30 -4.51 8.10 -13.52
CA LEU A 30 -4.03 9.44 -13.86
C LEU A 30 -5.19 10.39 -14.17
N MET A 31 -6.20 9.92 -14.92
CA MET A 31 -7.39 10.72 -15.20
C MET A 31 -8.19 11.05 -13.93
N LYS A 32 -8.31 10.09 -13.01
CA LYS A 32 -9.00 10.30 -11.73
C LYS A 32 -8.25 11.32 -10.87
N ALA A 33 -6.94 11.19 -10.74
CA ALA A 33 -6.11 12.14 -9.99
C ALA A 33 -6.18 13.56 -10.57
N LYS A 34 -6.10 13.69 -11.91
CA LYS A 34 -6.24 14.98 -12.59
C LYS A 34 -7.61 15.63 -12.33
N LYS A 35 -8.70 14.85 -12.37
CA LYS A 35 -10.06 15.34 -12.02
C LYS A 35 -10.15 15.78 -10.55
N ALA A 36 -9.38 15.15 -9.67
CA ALA A 36 -9.30 15.52 -8.27
C ALA A 36 -8.41 16.75 -7.99
N GLY A 37 -7.78 17.34 -9.03
CA GLY A 37 -6.91 18.50 -8.91
C GLY A 37 -5.46 18.17 -8.53
N VAL A 38 -5.08 16.89 -8.51
CA VAL A 38 -3.72 16.46 -8.17
C VAL A 38 -2.84 16.44 -9.42
N ALA A 39 -1.59 16.88 -9.31
CA ALA A 39 -0.61 16.79 -10.39
C ALA A 39 -0.41 15.32 -10.81
N VAL A 40 -0.22 15.10 -12.11
CA VAL A 40 -0.05 13.76 -12.66
C VAL A 40 1.19 13.68 -13.54
N ALA A 41 1.88 12.55 -13.49
CA ALA A 41 2.98 12.25 -14.40
C ALA A 41 2.93 10.79 -14.86
N ALA A 42 3.47 10.54 -16.04
CA ALA A 42 3.66 9.18 -16.55
C ALA A 42 5.11 9.00 -16.98
N VAL A 43 5.71 7.90 -16.54
CA VAL A 43 7.04 7.46 -16.98
C VAL A 43 6.85 6.08 -17.61
N ASP A 44 6.79 6.01 -18.92
CA ASP A 44 6.59 4.72 -19.60
C ASP A 44 7.83 3.85 -19.44
N HIS A 45 7.69 2.78 -18.67
CA HIS A 45 8.78 1.85 -18.42
C HIS A 45 9.31 1.15 -19.67
N LYS A 46 8.55 1.15 -20.76
CA LYS A 46 8.92 0.46 -22.02
C LYS A 46 9.98 1.20 -22.83
N ILE A 47 10.15 2.49 -22.57
CA ILE A 47 11.13 3.32 -23.32
C ILE A 47 12.54 3.27 -22.74
N TYR A 48 12.73 2.62 -21.60
CA TYR A 48 14.01 2.49 -20.91
C TYR A 48 14.63 1.10 -21.13
N ALA A 49 15.94 1.03 -21.27
CA ALA A 49 16.66 -0.22 -21.47
C ALA A 49 16.65 -1.11 -20.23
N GLY A 50 16.54 -0.50 -19.03
CA GLY A 50 16.54 -1.24 -17.78
C GLY A 50 15.68 -0.61 -16.68
N ARG A 51 15.47 -1.38 -15.59
CA ARG A 51 14.70 -0.92 -14.43
C ARG A 51 15.33 0.30 -13.76
N GLU A 52 16.64 0.31 -13.62
CA GLU A 52 17.35 1.39 -12.93
C GLU A 52 17.26 2.72 -13.69
N GLU A 53 17.35 2.70 -15.03
CA GLU A 53 17.17 3.91 -15.84
C GLU A 53 15.75 4.47 -15.71
N PHE A 54 14.75 3.60 -15.74
CA PHE A 54 13.36 3.96 -15.47
C PHE A 54 13.19 4.57 -14.08
N GLU A 55 13.77 3.96 -13.05
CA GLU A 55 13.68 4.44 -11.68
C GLU A 55 14.43 5.78 -11.47
N ARG A 56 15.53 6.02 -12.17
CA ARG A 56 16.21 7.32 -12.18
C ARG A 56 15.33 8.42 -12.77
N ALA A 57 14.56 8.11 -13.82
CA ALA A 57 13.60 9.07 -14.37
C ALA A 57 12.45 9.35 -13.39
N ILE A 58 11.97 8.35 -12.65
CA ILE A 58 11.02 8.53 -11.55
C ILE A 58 11.64 9.42 -10.46
N GLN A 59 12.86 9.15 -10.05
CA GLN A 59 13.57 9.88 -9.00
C GLN A 59 13.61 11.39 -9.29
N ILE A 60 13.93 11.78 -10.52
CA ILE A 60 13.94 13.18 -10.93
C ILE A 60 12.59 13.86 -10.73
N LEU A 61 11.50 13.17 -11.06
CA LEU A 61 10.14 13.69 -10.84
C LEU A 61 9.83 13.81 -9.36
N LEU A 62 10.16 12.80 -8.56
CA LEU A 62 9.93 12.83 -7.11
C LEU A 62 10.69 13.99 -6.44
N GLU A 63 11.91 14.26 -6.86
CA GLU A 63 12.71 15.41 -6.40
C GLU A 63 12.09 16.73 -6.85
N THR A 64 11.66 16.84 -8.11
CA THR A 64 11.02 18.04 -8.66
C THR A 64 9.76 18.43 -7.90
N TYR A 65 8.99 17.45 -7.45
CA TYR A 65 7.79 17.66 -6.65
C TYR A 65 8.05 17.65 -5.14
N SER A 66 9.31 17.59 -4.71
CA SER A 66 9.72 17.58 -3.28
C SER A 66 8.97 16.52 -2.47
N ILE A 67 8.91 15.29 -2.99
CA ILE A 67 8.19 14.20 -2.35
C ILE A 67 8.95 13.68 -1.12
N ASP A 68 8.25 13.57 0.01
CA ASP A 68 8.80 13.04 1.27
C ASP A 68 8.51 11.55 1.47
N LEU A 69 7.37 11.06 0.95
CA LEU A 69 6.90 9.69 1.11
C LEU A 69 6.25 9.17 -0.18
N ILE A 70 6.50 7.92 -0.50
CA ILE A 70 5.88 7.24 -1.65
C ILE A 70 4.88 6.20 -1.15
N CYS A 71 3.64 6.27 -1.65
CA CYS A 71 2.58 5.29 -1.42
C CYS A 71 2.36 4.45 -2.70
N LEU A 72 2.79 3.20 -2.70
CA LEU A 72 2.49 2.29 -3.81
C LEU A 72 1.02 1.86 -3.74
N ALA A 73 0.31 2.01 -4.84
CA ALA A 73 -1.11 1.63 -4.97
C ALA A 73 -1.32 0.93 -6.31
N GLY A 74 -1.34 -0.40 -6.31
CA GLY A 74 -1.47 -1.19 -7.53
C GLY A 74 -0.24 -1.11 -8.45
N PHE A 75 0.93 -0.82 -7.92
CA PHE A 75 2.19 -0.83 -8.66
C PHE A 75 2.75 -2.26 -8.71
N MET A 76 2.74 -2.87 -9.90
CA MET A 76 3.01 -4.29 -10.10
C MET A 76 4.43 -4.58 -10.65
N ARG A 77 5.40 -3.70 -10.39
CA ARG A 77 6.80 -3.90 -10.81
C ARG A 77 7.70 -4.03 -9.61
N LEU A 78 8.69 -4.92 -9.70
CA LEU A 78 9.75 -4.99 -8.71
C LEU A 78 10.67 -3.78 -8.86
N LEU A 79 10.86 -3.06 -7.78
CA LEU A 79 11.80 -1.95 -7.67
C LEU A 79 13.20 -2.50 -7.41
N THR A 80 14.22 -1.78 -7.89
CA THR A 80 15.61 -2.17 -7.63
C THR A 80 16.02 -1.85 -6.19
N PRO A 81 17.02 -2.57 -5.64
CA PRO A 81 17.59 -2.22 -4.34
C PRO A 81 18.11 -0.78 -4.27
N TRP A 82 18.58 -0.23 -5.40
CA TRP A 82 19.01 1.16 -5.48
C TRP A 82 17.86 2.12 -5.14
N PHE A 83 16.71 1.97 -5.79
CA PHE A 83 15.55 2.84 -5.53
C PHE A 83 14.99 2.64 -4.12
N ILE A 84 14.86 1.40 -3.67
CA ILE A 84 14.34 1.08 -2.33
C ILE A 84 15.23 1.66 -1.23
N ASN A 85 16.56 1.58 -1.38
CA ASN A 85 17.49 2.13 -0.40
C ASN A 85 17.46 3.66 -0.33
N ASN A 86 17.27 4.34 -1.48
CA ASN A 86 17.10 5.79 -1.51
C ASN A 86 15.81 6.24 -0.77
N TRP A 87 14.78 5.39 -0.81
CA TRP A 87 13.49 5.65 -0.16
C TRP A 87 13.25 4.78 1.08
N ARG A 88 14.33 4.34 1.70
CA ARG A 88 14.23 3.50 2.90
C ARG A 88 13.41 4.19 3.98
N HIS A 89 12.38 3.50 4.49
CA HIS A 89 11.40 3.99 5.45
C HIS A 89 10.54 5.18 4.96
N LYS A 90 10.61 5.49 3.68
CA LYS A 90 9.82 6.50 2.98
C LYS A 90 9.08 5.94 1.77
N LEU A 91 8.98 4.64 1.66
CA LEU A 91 8.29 3.90 0.62
C LEU A 91 7.41 2.86 1.29
N ILE A 92 6.09 2.99 1.14
CA ILE A 92 5.11 2.07 1.72
C ILE A 92 4.27 1.42 0.63
N ASN A 93 3.79 0.22 0.91
CA ASN A 93 2.90 -0.54 0.03
C ASN A 93 1.69 -1.06 0.79
N ILE A 94 0.58 -1.22 0.10
CA ILE A 94 -0.57 -1.98 0.58
C ILE A 94 -0.64 -3.29 -0.19
N HIS A 95 -0.67 -4.40 0.56
CA HIS A 95 -0.67 -5.75 0.03
C HIS A 95 -1.96 -6.46 0.43
N PRO A 96 -2.70 -7.08 -0.52
CA PRO A 96 -4.01 -7.67 -0.27
C PRO A 96 -3.93 -9.05 0.39
N ALA A 97 -3.15 -9.17 1.46
CA ALA A 97 -3.07 -10.35 2.32
C ALA A 97 -2.55 -9.99 3.72
N LEU A 98 -2.70 -10.90 4.67
CA LEU A 98 -2.11 -10.80 6.00
C LEU A 98 -0.65 -11.30 5.96
N LEU A 99 0.28 -10.42 5.63
CA LEU A 99 1.71 -10.75 5.65
C LEU A 99 2.14 -11.31 7.02
N PRO A 100 3.05 -12.29 7.07
CA PRO A 100 3.90 -12.82 5.98
C PRO A 100 3.24 -13.89 5.11
N ALA A 101 1.96 -14.21 5.30
CA ALA A 101 1.24 -15.14 4.44
C ALA A 101 0.89 -14.51 3.07
N TYR A 102 0.83 -15.34 2.04
CA TYR A 102 0.37 -14.97 0.69
C TYR A 102 1.13 -13.79 0.07
N ARG A 103 2.46 -13.75 0.18
CA ARG A 103 3.29 -12.82 -0.57
C ARG A 103 3.08 -12.97 -2.08
N GLY A 104 3.29 -11.91 -2.84
CA GLY A 104 3.16 -11.90 -4.30
C GLY A 104 1.73 -11.84 -4.79
N LEU A 105 1.45 -12.48 -5.91
CA LEU A 105 0.19 -12.36 -6.64
C LEU A 105 -0.85 -13.42 -6.22
N ASN A 106 -2.10 -13.24 -6.70
CA ASN A 106 -3.22 -14.18 -6.56
C ASN A 106 -3.53 -14.53 -5.09
N THR A 107 -3.50 -13.53 -4.22
CA THR A 107 -3.60 -13.73 -2.77
C THR A 107 -4.97 -14.27 -2.37
N HIS A 108 -6.05 -13.82 -2.99
CA HIS A 108 -7.41 -14.24 -2.69
C HIS A 108 -7.69 -15.68 -3.13
N GLU A 109 -7.26 -16.05 -4.36
CA GLU A 109 -7.38 -17.42 -4.87
C GLU A 109 -6.63 -18.40 -3.98
N ARG A 110 -5.41 -18.03 -3.57
CA ARG A 110 -4.56 -18.88 -2.72
C ARG A 110 -5.16 -19.03 -1.32
N ALA A 111 -5.66 -17.94 -0.73
CA ALA A 111 -6.31 -17.97 0.57
C ALA A 111 -7.57 -18.86 0.57
N LEU A 112 -8.38 -18.79 -0.48
CA LEU A 112 -9.56 -19.65 -0.64
C LEU A 112 -9.17 -21.12 -0.85
N ALA A 113 -8.14 -21.38 -1.67
CA ALA A 113 -7.65 -22.74 -1.91
C ALA A 113 -7.09 -23.40 -0.64
N ASP A 114 -6.42 -22.63 0.22
CA ASP A 114 -5.90 -23.10 1.51
C ASP A 114 -6.99 -23.24 2.59
N GLY A 115 -8.23 -22.78 2.34
CA GLY A 115 -9.37 -22.90 3.25
C GLY A 115 -9.23 -22.08 4.54
N VAL A 116 -8.45 -21.00 4.53
CA VAL A 116 -8.29 -20.14 5.72
C VAL A 116 -9.61 -19.47 6.08
N LYS A 117 -9.80 -19.17 7.36
CA LYS A 117 -11.02 -18.50 7.86
C LYS A 117 -10.84 -17.01 8.07
N ILE A 118 -9.59 -16.51 7.95
CA ILE A 118 -9.25 -15.11 8.08
C ILE A 118 -8.33 -14.71 6.93
N HIS A 119 -8.65 -13.61 6.28
CA HIS A 119 -7.83 -12.98 5.24
C HIS A 119 -7.84 -11.46 5.45
N GLY A 120 -7.17 -10.67 4.60
CA GLY A 120 -7.18 -9.22 4.77
C GLY A 120 -6.12 -8.50 3.98
N CYS A 121 -5.66 -7.39 4.52
CA CYS A 121 -4.60 -6.59 3.89
C CYS A 121 -3.55 -6.13 4.91
N THR A 122 -2.40 -5.75 4.39
CA THR A 122 -1.24 -5.28 5.16
C THR A 122 -0.68 -4.01 4.54
N VAL A 123 -0.47 -2.97 5.34
CA VAL A 123 0.40 -1.85 4.97
C VAL A 123 1.77 -2.08 5.59
N HIS A 124 2.81 -2.00 4.78
CA HIS A 124 4.18 -2.25 5.19
C HIS A 124 5.17 -1.29 4.52
N TYR A 125 6.32 -1.07 5.12
CA TYR A 125 7.45 -0.46 4.42
C TYR A 125 8.00 -1.43 3.37
N VAL A 126 8.42 -0.91 2.22
CA VAL A 126 9.00 -1.73 1.17
C VAL A 126 10.46 -2.05 1.49
N ALA A 127 10.82 -3.31 1.32
CA ALA A 127 12.18 -3.83 1.42
C ALA A 127 12.62 -4.44 0.08
N PRO A 128 13.94 -4.69 -0.14
CA PRO A 128 14.41 -5.32 -1.37
C PRO A 128 13.79 -6.69 -1.64
N GLU A 129 13.51 -7.44 -0.61
CA GLU A 129 12.81 -8.72 -0.66
C GLU A 129 11.29 -8.46 -0.79
N MET A 130 10.64 -9.20 -1.69
CA MET A 130 9.23 -9.01 -1.99
C MET A 130 8.34 -9.26 -0.77
N ASP A 131 7.57 -8.22 -0.39
CA ASP A 131 6.60 -8.24 0.70
C ASP A 131 7.20 -8.64 2.07
N GLU A 132 8.48 -8.31 2.34
CA GLU A 132 9.19 -8.64 3.59
C GLU A 132 9.51 -7.45 4.51
N GLY A 133 9.19 -6.25 4.10
CA GLY A 133 9.47 -5.05 4.90
C GLY A 133 8.65 -4.96 6.20
N PRO A 134 9.06 -4.08 7.13
CA PRO A 134 8.39 -3.90 8.41
C PRO A 134 6.89 -3.63 8.25
N ILE A 135 6.06 -4.46 8.87
CA ILE A 135 4.60 -4.32 8.88
C ILE A 135 4.22 -3.12 9.75
N ILE A 136 3.39 -2.23 9.19
CA ILE A 136 2.89 -1.05 9.90
C ILE A 136 1.54 -1.37 10.53
N ALA A 137 0.58 -1.83 9.72
CA ALA A 137 -0.76 -2.16 10.19
C ALA A 137 -1.39 -3.24 9.31
N GLN A 138 -2.36 -3.96 9.88
CA GLN A 138 -3.11 -5.01 9.18
C GLN A 138 -4.59 -4.87 9.50
N ALA A 139 -5.43 -5.17 8.50
CA ALA A 139 -6.86 -5.33 8.68
C ALA A 139 -7.27 -6.75 8.27
N ALA A 140 -8.00 -7.43 9.15
CA ALA A 140 -8.42 -8.81 8.96
C ALA A 140 -9.94 -8.91 8.81
N ILE A 141 -10.39 -9.75 7.88
CA ILE A 141 -11.79 -10.08 7.63
C ILE A 141 -12.02 -11.59 7.65
N CYS A 142 -13.26 -11.99 7.95
CA CYS A 142 -13.67 -13.37 7.83
C CYS A 142 -13.70 -13.81 6.36
N VAL A 143 -13.28 -15.02 6.06
CA VAL A 143 -13.56 -15.69 4.79
C VAL A 143 -14.85 -16.49 4.93
N TRP A 144 -15.81 -16.25 4.05
CA TRP A 144 -17.09 -16.94 4.04
C TRP A 144 -17.02 -18.16 3.13
N ASP A 145 -17.81 -19.18 3.45
CA ASP A 145 -17.86 -20.42 2.63
C ASP A 145 -18.39 -20.18 1.21
N THR A 146 -19.08 -19.05 1.01
CA THR A 146 -19.62 -18.62 -0.29
C THR A 146 -18.71 -17.66 -1.05
N ASP A 147 -17.54 -17.33 -0.51
CA ASP A 147 -16.64 -16.38 -1.19
C ASP A 147 -16.06 -16.97 -2.47
N THR A 148 -16.01 -16.10 -3.46
CA THR A 148 -15.17 -16.21 -4.64
C THR A 148 -13.96 -15.29 -4.50
N PRO A 149 -12.89 -15.41 -5.33
CA PRO A 149 -11.79 -14.46 -5.33
C PRO A 149 -12.26 -13.02 -5.48
N ASP A 150 -13.26 -12.75 -6.30
CA ASP A 150 -13.79 -11.41 -6.53
C ASP A 150 -14.54 -10.85 -5.32
N THR A 151 -15.40 -11.66 -4.67
CA THR A 151 -16.17 -11.21 -3.49
C THR A 151 -15.26 -11.00 -2.28
N LEU A 152 -14.30 -11.89 -2.07
CA LEU A 152 -13.28 -11.72 -1.03
C LEU A 152 -12.42 -10.50 -1.31
N GLY A 153 -11.95 -10.33 -2.55
CA GLY A 153 -11.14 -9.19 -2.99
C GLY A 153 -11.86 -7.86 -2.80
N ALA A 154 -13.15 -7.77 -3.15
CA ALA A 154 -13.93 -6.55 -2.94
C ALA A 154 -14.01 -6.16 -1.46
N ARG A 155 -14.24 -7.12 -0.56
CA ARG A 155 -14.27 -6.86 0.89
C ARG A 155 -12.90 -6.52 1.48
N VAL A 156 -11.82 -7.11 0.96
CA VAL A 156 -10.45 -6.73 1.32
C VAL A 156 -10.18 -5.30 0.87
N LEU A 157 -10.55 -4.93 -0.36
CA LEU A 157 -10.37 -3.58 -0.90
C LEU A 157 -11.08 -2.50 -0.07
N GLU A 158 -12.25 -2.79 0.50
CA GLU A 158 -12.90 -1.89 1.45
C GLU A 158 -12.01 -1.60 2.66
N GLN A 159 -11.36 -2.64 3.21
CA GLN A 159 -10.43 -2.46 4.33
C GLN A 159 -9.16 -1.71 3.92
N GLU A 160 -8.65 -1.95 2.72
CA GLU A 160 -7.50 -1.19 2.18
C GLU A 160 -7.80 0.30 2.10
N HIS A 161 -9.00 0.67 1.66
CA HIS A 161 -9.43 2.05 1.54
C HIS A 161 -9.52 2.78 2.89
N HIS A 162 -9.72 2.06 4.00
CA HIS A 162 -9.71 2.61 5.35
C HIS A 162 -8.32 2.58 5.98
N LEU A 163 -7.61 1.46 5.81
CA LEU A 163 -6.31 1.24 6.45
C LEU A 163 -5.22 2.14 5.89
N TYR A 164 -5.15 2.27 4.57
CA TYR A 164 -4.04 2.97 3.93
C TYR A 164 -4.00 4.47 4.29
N PRO A 165 -5.11 5.23 4.20
CA PRO A 165 -5.12 6.62 4.66
C PRO A 165 -4.81 6.75 6.16
N THR A 166 -5.30 5.82 6.99
CA THR A 166 -5.00 5.83 8.43
C THR A 166 -3.51 5.70 8.69
N VAL A 167 -2.84 4.78 7.99
CA VAL A 167 -1.39 4.58 8.11
C VAL A 167 -0.62 5.80 7.59
N LEU A 168 -1.01 6.37 6.45
CA LEU A 168 -0.39 7.58 5.94
C LEU A 168 -0.48 8.73 6.95
N LYS A 169 -1.65 8.92 7.59
CA LYS A 169 -1.83 9.91 8.65
C LYS A 169 -0.85 9.69 9.82
N LEU A 170 -0.70 8.45 10.29
CA LEU A 170 0.20 8.12 11.39
C LEU A 170 1.67 8.39 11.05
N ILE A 171 2.10 8.06 9.84
CA ILE A 171 3.47 8.35 9.35
C ILE A 171 3.69 9.86 9.28
N ALA A 172 2.78 10.59 8.65
CA ALA A 172 2.90 12.03 8.46
C ALA A 172 2.85 12.82 9.79
N SER A 173 2.23 12.24 10.83
CA SER A 173 2.23 12.81 12.19
C SER A 173 3.45 12.43 13.02
N ASP A 174 4.44 11.75 12.46
CA ASP A 174 5.68 11.28 13.12
C ASP A 174 5.43 10.48 14.42
N THR A 175 4.32 9.75 14.46
CA THR A 175 3.93 8.95 15.64
C THR A 175 4.58 7.58 15.66
N LEU A 176 5.08 7.09 14.52
CA LEU A 176 5.60 5.74 14.37
C LEU A 176 7.14 5.71 14.47
N LYS A 177 7.66 4.67 15.15
CA LYS A 177 9.10 4.42 15.26
C LYS A 177 9.43 3.03 14.75
N ILE A 178 10.50 2.91 13.96
CA ILE A 178 10.96 1.63 13.44
C ILE A 178 12.10 1.12 14.32
N LYS A 179 11.95 -0.10 14.84
CA LYS A 179 13.00 -0.80 15.60
C LYS A 179 13.22 -2.20 15.01
N GLY A 180 14.27 -2.36 14.23
CA GLY A 180 14.51 -3.57 13.45
C GLY A 180 13.36 -3.78 12.45
N ASN A 181 12.70 -4.93 12.52
CA ASN A 181 11.54 -5.26 11.67
C ASN A 181 10.18 -4.94 12.33
N ARG A 182 10.17 -4.15 13.41
CA ARG A 182 8.94 -3.78 14.13
C ARG A 182 8.66 -2.29 13.98
N VAL A 183 7.40 -1.97 13.75
CA VAL A 183 6.89 -0.60 13.82
C VAL A 183 6.16 -0.43 15.15
N LEU A 184 6.52 0.60 15.89
CA LEU A 184 6.02 0.93 17.23
C LEU A 184 5.35 2.30 17.19
N GLY A 185 4.48 2.61 18.18
CA GLY A 185 3.79 3.91 18.29
C GLY A 185 2.27 3.78 18.27
N PHE A 186 1.75 2.54 18.26
CA PHE A 186 0.32 2.30 18.44
C PHE A 186 -0.02 2.25 19.92
N GLU A 187 -1.11 2.93 20.32
CA GLU A 187 -1.64 2.80 21.67
C GLU A 187 -2.23 1.40 21.88
N GLU A 188 -1.88 0.77 23.00
CA GLU A 188 -2.49 -0.49 23.42
C GLU A 188 -3.90 -0.21 23.95
N LYS A 189 -4.90 -0.39 23.08
CA LYS A 189 -6.33 -0.28 23.45
C LYS A 189 -6.95 -1.66 23.42
N ASN A 190 -7.24 -2.20 24.60
CA ASN A 190 -8.05 -3.41 24.89
C ASN A 190 -7.56 -4.74 24.31
N ASN A 191 -7.54 -5.75 25.15
CA ASN A 191 -7.37 -7.17 24.81
C ASN A 191 -8.59 -7.72 24.05
N SER A 192 -8.73 -7.40 22.77
CA SER A 192 -9.76 -8.00 21.93
C SER A 192 -9.22 -9.25 21.21
N VAL A 193 -9.86 -10.38 21.45
CA VAL A 193 -9.58 -11.62 20.74
C VAL A 193 -10.54 -11.73 19.56
N LEU A 194 -10.00 -11.82 18.34
CA LEU A 194 -10.77 -12.13 17.13
C LEU A 194 -10.96 -13.66 17.07
N LYS A 195 -12.23 -14.11 17.14
CA LYS A 195 -12.61 -15.52 16.95
C LYS A 195 -13.37 -15.67 15.63
N VAL A 196 -12.89 -16.55 14.75
CA VAL A 196 -13.50 -16.81 13.45
C VAL A 196 -13.45 -18.33 13.19
N PRO A 197 -14.56 -18.97 12.86
CA PRO A 197 -15.93 -18.43 12.89
C PRO A 197 -16.40 -18.07 14.30
N LYS A 198 -17.45 -17.25 14.39
CA LYS A 198 -18.10 -17.04 15.69
C LYS A 198 -18.74 -18.35 16.12
N PHE A 199 -18.36 -18.84 17.28
CA PHE A 199 -19.06 -19.97 17.92
C PHE A 199 -20.29 -19.44 18.67
N PRO A 200 -21.39 -20.23 18.71
CA PRO A 200 -22.58 -19.86 19.47
C PRO A 200 -22.29 -19.67 20.96
#